data_c0fc5c4700ce6d745ec671a176b98c28
#
_entry.id   c0fc5c4700ce6d745ec671a176b98c28
#
_cell.length_a   1.000
_cell.length_b   1.000
_cell.length_c   1.000
_cell.angle_alpha   90.00
_cell.angle_beta   90.00
_cell.angle_gamma   90.00
#
_symmetry.space_group_name_H-M   'P 1'
#
loop_
_entity.id
_entity.type
_entity.pdbx_description
1 polymer ?
#
loop_
_entity_poly.entity_id
_entity_poly.type
_entity_poly.pdbx_seq_one_letter_code
_entity_poly.pdbx_strand_id
1 'polypeptide(L)'
;IGVAGGTCSGKTTVSERLAELAGDEKLALIKLDSYYVSHDHKPFEERETANYDHPDAFDWQLLNDHLAALSHGSTVPVPIYDYTMHRRSGEVRMVAPARIVVVEGILVLYEPTLRDRFDLKVYIDTDADLRFIRRLQRDVAERGRTPESIIVQYLDSVRPSHEQFIEPSKRHA
;
A
#
# COMPACT_ATOMS: atom_id res chain seq x y z
N ILE A 1 -0.58 7.74 -11.97
CA ILE A 1 -0.32 8.58 -10.80
C ILE A 1 0.18 7.70 -9.67
N GLY A 2 1.32 8.04 -9.04
CA GLY A 2 1.80 7.40 -7.82
C GLY A 2 1.48 8.25 -6.59
N VAL A 3 0.83 7.68 -5.56
CA VAL A 3 0.50 8.37 -4.30
C VAL A 3 1.19 7.66 -3.14
N ALA A 4 2.27 8.27 -2.64
CA ALA A 4 3.05 7.78 -1.52
C ALA A 4 2.77 8.53 -0.22
N GLY A 5 3.33 8.05 0.86
CA GLY A 5 3.28 8.66 2.20
C GLY A 5 3.32 7.61 3.28
N GLY A 6 3.67 7.99 4.50
CA GLY A 6 3.74 7.08 5.63
C GLY A 6 2.43 6.39 5.96
N THR A 7 2.50 5.35 6.79
CA THR A 7 1.28 4.72 7.31
C THR A 7 0.36 5.78 7.94
N CYS A 8 -0.94 5.69 7.67
CA CYS A 8 -1.97 6.63 8.17
C CYS A 8 -1.75 8.13 7.83
N SER A 9 -0.98 8.44 6.77
CA SER A 9 -0.82 9.83 6.30
C SER A 9 -2.08 10.40 5.63
N GLY A 10 -3.04 9.56 5.22
CA GLY A 10 -4.23 9.96 4.48
C GLY A 10 -4.16 9.71 2.97
N LYS A 11 -3.12 9.01 2.47
CA LYS A 11 -2.98 8.70 1.04
C LYS A 11 -4.20 7.95 0.48
N THR A 12 -4.73 6.96 1.20
CA THR A 12 -5.93 6.22 0.78
C THR A 12 -7.14 7.13 0.66
N THR A 13 -7.37 8.00 1.66
CA THR A 13 -8.47 9.00 1.64
C THR A 13 -8.36 9.93 0.43
N VAL A 14 -7.15 10.43 0.12
CA VAL A 14 -6.92 11.27 -1.05
C VAL A 14 -7.17 10.50 -2.35
N SER A 15 -6.68 9.27 -2.45
CA SER A 15 -6.82 8.44 -3.65
C SER A 15 -8.29 8.03 -3.90
N GLU A 16 -9.03 7.69 -2.86
CA GLU A 16 -10.46 7.39 -2.93
C GLU A 16 -11.27 8.64 -3.32
N ARG A 17 -10.92 9.81 -2.76
CA ARG A 17 -11.58 11.07 -3.15
C ARG A 17 -11.30 11.45 -4.59
N LEU A 18 -10.10 11.18 -5.10
CA LEU A 18 -9.78 11.35 -6.53
C LEU A 18 -10.63 10.42 -7.41
N ALA A 19 -10.82 9.16 -6.99
CA ALA A 19 -11.65 8.21 -7.72
C ALA A 19 -13.12 8.65 -7.77
N GLU A 20 -13.68 9.08 -6.64
CA GLU A 20 -15.05 9.63 -6.59
C GLU A 20 -15.24 10.84 -7.52
N LEU A 21 -14.29 11.78 -7.52
CA LEU A 21 -14.35 12.99 -8.36
C LEU A 21 -14.18 12.69 -9.84
N ALA A 22 -13.36 11.72 -10.20
CA ALA A 22 -13.13 11.32 -11.58
C ALA A 22 -14.28 10.49 -12.16
N GLY A 23 -14.96 9.70 -11.31
CA GLY A 23 -15.93 8.67 -11.68
C GLY A 23 -15.25 7.33 -11.98
N ASP A 24 -15.87 6.25 -11.55
CA ASP A 24 -15.32 4.88 -11.58
C ASP A 24 -14.87 4.39 -12.95
N GLU A 25 -15.54 4.84 -14.04
CA GLU A 25 -15.17 4.48 -15.41
C GLU A 25 -13.87 5.17 -15.89
N LYS A 26 -13.44 6.23 -15.22
CA LYS A 26 -12.28 7.03 -15.65
C LYS A 26 -11.02 6.78 -14.85
N LEU A 27 -11.13 6.21 -13.65
CA LEU A 27 -10.02 5.99 -12.74
C LEU A 27 -10.01 4.58 -12.17
N ALA A 28 -8.89 3.88 -12.35
CA ALA A 28 -8.59 2.61 -11.70
C ALA A 28 -7.69 2.86 -10.49
N LEU A 29 -8.12 2.45 -9.30
CA LEU A 29 -7.35 2.54 -8.07
C LEU A 29 -6.72 1.19 -7.73
N ILE A 30 -5.40 1.18 -7.61
CA ILE A 30 -4.57 0.04 -7.20
C ILE A 30 -3.94 0.36 -5.84
N LYS A 31 -4.16 -0.49 -4.86
CA LYS A 31 -3.52 -0.41 -3.54
C LYS A 31 -2.31 -1.32 -3.50
N LEU A 32 -1.13 -0.78 -3.16
CA LEU A 32 0.12 -1.55 -3.05
C LEU A 32 -0.01 -2.70 -2.03
N ASP A 33 -0.79 -2.48 -0.97
CA ASP A 33 -1.03 -3.47 0.07
C ASP A 33 -1.68 -4.76 -0.46
N SER A 34 -2.36 -4.72 -1.61
CA SER A 34 -2.87 -5.92 -2.30
C SER A 34 -1.75 -6.83 -2.79
N TYR A 35 -0.54 -6.31 -2.93
CA TYR A 35 0.61 -7.00 -3.51
C TYR A 35 1.64 -7.47 -2.47
N TYR A 36 1.26 -7.56 -1.19
CA TYR A 36 2.12 -8.26 -0.23
C TYR A 36 2.42 -9.68 -0.70
N VAL A 37 3.69 -10.10 -0.56
CA VAL A 37 4.10 -11.47 -0.84
C VAL A 37 3.31 -12.42 0.04
N SER A 38 2.77 -13.50 -0.57
CA SER A 38 2.06 -14.52 0.21
C SER A 38 3.04 -15.34 1.02
N HIS A 39 2.80 -15.40 2.32
CA HIS A 39 3.55 -16.22 3.27
C HIS A 39 2.71 -17.40 3.77
N ASP A 40 1.85 -18.00 2.91
CA ASP A 40 0.94 -19.09 3.28
C ASP A 40 1.64 -20.34 3.83
N HIS A 41 2.91 -20.52 3.47
CA HIS A 41 3.77 -21.59 3.98
C HIS A 41 4.27 -21.38 5.40
N LYS A 42 4.10 -20.16 5.97
CA LYS A 42 4.53 -19.81 7.32
C LYS A 42 3.37 -19.92 8.31
N PRO A 43 3.63 -20.33 9.57
CA PRO A 43 2.61 -20.27 10.62
C PRO A 43 2.17 -18.83 10.89
N PHE A 44 0.98 -18.69 11.50
CA PHE A 44 0.36 -17.39 11.72
C PHE A 44 1.26 -16.44 12.56
N GLU A 45 1.88 -16.97 13.58
CA GLU A 45 2.74 -16.22 14.52
C GLU A 45 3.94 -15.57 13.82
N GLU A 46 4.50 -16.27 12.82
CA GLU A 46 5.60 -15.71 12.01
C GLU A 46 5.10 -14.63 11.04
N ARG A 47 3.88 -14.80 10.50
CA ARG A 47 3.27 -13.81 9.62
C ARG A 47 2.89 -12.54 10.37
N GLU A 48 2.33 -12.67 11.58
CA GLU A 48 1.95 -11.54 12.42
C GLU A 48 3.14 -10.64 12.78
N THR A 49 4.33 -11.23 12.94
CA THR A 49 5.56 -10.51 13.32
C THR A 49 6.42 -10.07 12.12
N ALA A 50 6.01 -10.38 10.89
CA ALA A 50 6.74 -9.98 9.70
C ALA A 50 6.75 -8.45 9.51
N ASN A 51 7.85 -7.93 8.93
CA ASN A 51 7.96 -6.51 8.60
C ASN A 51 7.28 -6.21 7.25
N TYR A 52 6.04 -5.77 7.29
CA TYR A 52 5.24 -5.37 6.13
C TYR A 52 5.57 -3.98 5.58
N ASP A 53 6.42 -3.22 6.24
CA ASP A 53 6.90 -1.91 5.79
C ASP A 53 8.26 -1.99 5.06
N HIS A 54 8.84 -3.19 4.92
CA HIS A 54 10.07 -3.42 4.16
C HIS A 54 9.78 -3.60 2.66
N PRO A 55 10.66 -3.12 1.74
CA PRO A 55 10.49 -3.32 0.30
C PRO A 55 10.31 -4.78 -0.12
N ASP A 56 10.99 -5.73 0.53
CA ASP A 56 10.89 -7.17 0.23
C ASP A 56 9.53 -7.78 0.60
N ALA A 57 8.67 -7.03 1.30
CA ALA A 57 7.32 -7.49 1.61
C ALA A 57 6.38 -7.48 0.40
N PHE A 58 6.78 -6.87 -0.73
CA PHE A 58 5.90 -6.65 -1.88
C PHE A 58 6.31 -7.45 -3.10
N ASP A 59 5.33 -7.97 -3.80
CA ASP A 59 5.44 -8.64 -5.10
C ASP A 59 5.47 -7.58 -6.22
N TRP A 60 6.62 -6.93 -6.37
CA TRP A 60 6.85 -5.87 -7.36
C TRP A 60 6.64 -6.35 -8.79
N GLN A 61 6.99 -7.62 -9.07
CA GLN A 61 6.84 -8.19 -10.41
C GLN A 61 5.36 -8.26 -10.78
N LEU A 62 4.53 -8.84 -9.92
CA LEU A 62 3.09 -8.95 -10.16
C LEU A 62 2.43 -7.57 -10.33
N LEU A 63 2.81 -6.58 -9.50
CA LEU A 63 2.30 -5.22 -9.64
C LEU A 63 2.68 -4.62 -10.99
N ASN A 64 3.95 -4.73 -11.39
CA ASN A 64 4.42 -4.21 -12.66
C ASN A 64 3.76 -4.87 -13.87
N ASP A 65 3.53 -6.20 -13.81
CA ASP A 65 2.83 -6.96 -14.85
C ASP A 65 1.37 -6.50 -14.98
N HIS A 66 0.69 -6.29 -13.85
CA HIS A 66 -0.68 -5.77 -13.87
C HIS A 66 -0.76 -4.36 -14.42
N LEU A 67 0.17 -3.47 -14.06
CA LEU A 67 0.20 -2.11 -14.63
C LEU A 67 0.50 -2.11 -16.12
N ALA A 68 1.39 -3.00 -16.58
CA ALA A 68 1.64 -3.19 -18.00
C ALA A 68 0.39 -3.68 -18.74
N ALA A 69 -0.31 -4.67 -18.20
CA ALA A 69 -1.55 -5.20 -18.80
C ALA A 69 -2.65 -4.12 -18.87
N LEU A 70 -2.85 -3.34 -17.80
CA LEU A 70 -3.78 -2.21 -17.78
C LEU A 70 -3.44 -1.18 -18.85
N SER A 71 -2.17 -0.84 -19.04
CA SER A 71 -1.73 0.11 -20.07
C SER A 71 -1.96 -0.39 -21.51
N HIS A 72 -2.03 -1.71 -21.70
CA HIS A 72 -2.37 -2.36 -22.97
C HIS A 72 -3.89 -2.65 -23.13
N GLY A 73 -4.73 -2.13 -22.23
CA GLY A 73 -6.18 -2.28 -22.33
C GLY A 73 -6.72 -3.60 -21.77
N SER A 74 -5.94 -4.36 -21.00
CA SER A 74 -6.37 -5.63 -20.43
C SER A 74 -6.84 -5.46 -18.99
N THR A 75 -7.93 -6.15 -18.62
CA THR A 75 -8.41 -6.26 -17.23
C THR A 75 -7.50 -7.17 -16.42
N VAL A 76 -7.22 -6.83 -15.17
CA VAL A 76 -6.29 -7.57 -14.29
C VAL A 76 -6.95 -8.06 -13.00
N PRO A 77 -6.56 -9.25 -12.49
CA PRO A 77 -7.06 -9.81 -11.24
C PRO A 77 -6.21 -9.33 -10.05
N VAL A 78 -6.54 -8.19 -9.48
CA VAL A 78 -5.83 -7.64 -8.30
C VAL A 78 -6.12 -8.49 -7.07
N PRO A 79 -5.10 -9.01 -6.36
CA PRO A 79 -5.30 -9.81 -5.15
C PRO A 79 -6.03 -9.03 -4.06
N ILE A 80 -6.80 -9.75 -3.24
CA ILE A 80 -7.38 -9.21 -2.01
C ILE A 80 -6.55 -9.68 -0.83
N TYR A 81 -6.06 -8.74 -0.03
CA TYR A 81 -5.26 -9.03 1.15
C TYR A 81 -6.11 -9.03 2.42
N ASP A 82 -6.00 -10.10 3.20
CA ASP A 82 -6.65 -10.24 4.50
C ASP A 82 -5.68 -9.81 5.61
N TYR A 83 -5.94 -8.64 6.19
CA TYR A 83 -5.11 -8.07 7.26
C TYR A 83 -5.24 -8.81 8.59
N THR A 84 -6.33 -9.58 8.80
CA THR A 84 -6.52 -10.35 10.04
C THR A 84 -5.74 -11.64 10.02
N MET A 85 -5.58 -12.24 8.83
CA MET A 85 -4.87 -13.49 8.61
C MET A 85 -3.45 -13.28 8.06
N HIS A 86 -3.06 -12.05 7.81
CA HIS A 86 -1.75 -11.69 7.23
C HIS A 86 -1.40 -12.50 5.98
N ARG A 87 -2.35 -12.57 5.01
CA ARG A 87 -2.16 -13.31 3.75
C ARG A 87 -3.09 -12.79 2.64
N ARG A 88 -2.83 -13.19 1.40
CA ARG A 88 -3.81 -13.03 0.32
C ARG A 88 -4.99 -13.97 0.60
N SER A 89 -6.23 -13.50 0.41
CA SER A 89 -7.45 -14.29 0.70
C SER A 89 -7.69 -15.44 -0.29
N GLY A 90 -6.98 -15.43 -1.41
CA GLY A 90 -7.26 -16.31 -2.57
C GLY A 90 -8.31 -15.73 -3.53
N GLU A 91 -9.02 -14.70 -3.12
CA GLU A 91 -9.95 -13.94 -3.97
C GLU A 91 -9.22 -12.83 -4.73
N VAL A 92 -9.82 -12.39 -5.83
CA VAL A 92 -9.32 -11.28 -6.65
C VAL A 92 -10.42 -10.28 -6.96
N ARG A 93 -10.03 -9.03 -7.08
CA ARG A 93 -10.89 -7.97 -7.61
C ARG A 93 -10.48 -7.68 -9.06
N MET A 94 -11.39 -7.86 -10.00
CA MET A 94 -11.14 -7.52 -11.40
C MET A 94 -11.08 -6.01 -11.56
N VAL A 95 -9.99 -5.49 -12.11
CA VAL A 95 -9.78 -4.07 -12.39
C VAL A 95 -9.66 -3.88 -13.88
N ALA A 96 -10.60 -3.14 -14.45
CA ALA A 96 -10.60 -2.79 -15.87
C ALA A 96 -9.61 -1.64 -16.14
N PRO A 97 -9.07 -1.55 -17.38
CA PRO A 97 -8.26 -0.41 -17.79
C PRO A 97 -9.07 0.88 -17.74
N ALA A 98 -8.41 1.98 -17.33
CA ALA A 98 -9.01 3.29 -17.24
C ALA A 98 -8.04 4.37 -17.76
N ARG A 99 -8.57 5.57 -18.07
CA ARG A 99 -7.72 6.68 -18.52
C ARG A 99 -6.71 7.14 -17.48
N ILE A 100 -7.06 6.99 -16.21
CA ILE A 100 -6.21 7.33 -15.08
C ILE A 100 -6.02 6.06 -14.23
N VAL A 101 -4.79 5.69 -13.98
CA VAL A 101 -4.46 4.64 -13.01
C VAL A 101 -3.75 5.30 -11.83
N VAL A 102 -4.32 5.14 -10.65
CA VAL A 102 -3.71 5.58 -9.39
C VAL A 102 -3.17 4.36 -8.66
N VAL A 103 -1.89 4.39 -8.33
CA VAL A 103 -1.26 3.40 -7.44
C VAL A 103 -0.96 4.10 -6.12
N GLU A 104 -1.54 3.62 -5.03
CA GLU A 104 -1.29 4.18 -3.70
C GLU A 104 -0.61 3.18 -2.79
N GLY A 105 0.31 3.65 -1.97
CA GLY A 105 0.99 2.82 -0.98
C GLY A 105 2.22 3.47 -0.38
N ILE A 106 2.71 2.87 0.70
CA ILE A 106 3.83 3.45 1.46
C ILE A 106 5.14 3.51 0.67
N LEU A 107 5.37 2.58 -0.26
CA LEU A 107 6.62 2.41 -1.00
C LEU A 107 6.49 2.62 -2.52
N VAL A 108 5.37 3.15 -3.02
CA VAL A 108 5.17 3.31 -4.47
C VAL A 108 6.20 4.22 -5.15
N LEU A 109 6.82 5.14 -4.42
CA LEU A 109 7.91 5.97 -4.94
C LEU A 109 9.31 5.42 -4.61
N TYR A 110 9.42 4.30 -3.90
CA TYR A 110 10.68 3.68 -3.56
C TYR A 110 11.24 2.87 -4.73
N GLU A 111 10.44 2.00 -5.34
CA GLU A 111 10.87 1.07 -6.39
C GLU A 111 11.05 1.84 -7.73
N PRO A 112 12.27 1.83 -8.32
CA PRO A 112 12.57 2.65 -9.50
C PRO A 112 11.72 2.32 -10.72
N THR A 113 11.55 1.03 -11.04
CA THR A 113 10.81 0.59 -12.23
C THR A 113 9.33 0.99 -12.16
N LEU A 114 8.74 0.90 -10.97
CA LEU A 114 7.38 1.35 -10.72
C LEU A 114 7.29 2.88 -10.79
N ARG A 115 8.21 3.58 -10.12
CA ARG A 115 8.25 5.04 -10.07
C ARG A 115 8.36 5.69 -11.45
N ASP A 116 9.13 5.09 -12.35
CA ASP A 116 9.35 5.61 -13.70
C ASP A 116 8.10 5.49 -14.61
N ARG A 117 7.09 4.71 -14.20
CA ARG A 117 5.80 4.61 -14.89
C ARG A 117 4.85 5.76 -14.58
N PHE A 118 5.10 6.55 -13.53
CA PHE A 118 4.18 7.58 -13.09
C PHE A 118 4.44 8.93 -13.78
N ASP A 119 3.41 9.48 -14.44
CA ASP A 119 3.42 10.84 -14.98
C ASP A 119 3.31 11.89 -13.88
N LEU A 120 2.61 11.55 -12.79
CA LEU A 120 2.44 12.39 -11.60
C LEU A 120 2.79 11.58 -10.36
N LYS A 121 3.62 12.15 -9.51
CA LYS A 121 4.09 11.57 -8.25
C LYS A 121 3.70 12.50 -7.11
N VAL A 122 3.02 11.98 -6.13
CA VAL A 122 2.49 12.73 -4.98
C VAL A 122 2.95 12.06 -3.69
N TYR A 123 3.47 12.83 -2.77
CA TYR A 123 3.77 12.35 -1.42
C TYR A 123 2.87 13.07 -0.41
N ILE A 124 2.07 12.32 0.34
CA ILE A 124 1.22 12.85 1.39
C ILE A 124 2.05 12.94 2.66
N ASP A 125 2.46 14.17 2.95
CA ASP A 125 3.27 14.48 4.12
C ASP A 125 2.39 14.80 5.32
N THR A 126 2.56 14.04 6.38
CA THR A 126 1.81 14.19 7.64
C THR A 126 2.73 13.88 8.81
N ASP A 127 2.67 14.70 9.84
CA ASP A 127 3.51 14.58 11.02
C ASP A 127 3.41 13.19 11.67
N ALA A 128 4.53 12.70 12.19
CA ALA A 128 4.66 11.33 12.68
C ALA A 128 3.74 11.02 13.87
N ASP A 129 3.51 11.97 14.76
CA ASP A 129 2.62 11.86 15.90
C ASP A 129 1.15 11.71 15.45
N LEU A 130 0.69 12.51 14.49
CA LEU A 130 -0.66 12.39 13.92
C LEU A 130 -0.84 11.05 13.21
N ARG A 131 0.17 10.60 12.45
CA ARG A 131 0.12 9.29 11.79
C ARG A 131 0.05 8.16 12.80
N PHE A 132 0.81 8.25 13.89
CA PHE A 132 0.81 7.24 14.93
C PHE A 132 -0.53 7.18 15.68
N ILE A 133 -1.10 8.33 16.06
CA ILE A 133 -2.43 8.41 16.70
C ILE A 133 -3.50 7.79 15.80
N ARG A 134 -3.53 8.15 14.51
CA ARG A 134 -4.47 7.58 13.53
C ARG A 134 -4.29 6.07 13.36
N ARG A 135 -3.02 5.60 13.34
CA ARG A 135 -2.72 4.16 13.26
C ARG A 135 -3.24 3.42 14.50
N LEU A 136 -3.00 3.96 15.68
CA LEU A 136 -3.47 3.37 16.94
C LEU A 136 -4.99 3.22 16.93
N GLN A 137 -5.72 4.29 16.59
CA GLN A 137 -7.18 4.28 16.50
C GLN A 137 -7.70 3.25 15.49
N ARG A 138 -7.14 3.26 14.27
CA ARG A 138 -7.55 2.33 13.20
C ARG A 138 -7.27 0.88 13.57
N ASP A 139 -6.07 0.57 14.01
CA ASP A 139 -5.66 -0.83 14.22
C ASP A 139 -6.37 -1.44 15.44
N VAL A 140 -6.76 -0.64 16.44
CA VAL A 140 -7.64 -1.09 17.53
C VAL A 140 -9.07 -1.32 17.02
N ALA A 141 -9.66 -0.35 16.31
CA ALA A 141 -11.06 -0.40 15.92
C ALA A 141 -11.36 -1.39 14.78
N GLU A 142 -10.44 -1.49 13.80
CA GLU A 142 -10.69 -2.21 12.54
C GLU A 142 -9.93 -3.53 12.42
N ARG A 143 -8.81 -3.68 13.14
CA ARG A 143 -7.90 -4.85 13.04
C ARG A 143 -7.84 -5.68 14.30
N GLY A 144 -8.57 -5.29 15.37
CA GLY A 144 -8.68 -6.03 16.64
C GLY A 144 -7.35 -6.13 17.41
N ARG A 145 -6.39 -5.21 17.16
CA ARG A 145 -5.08 -5.24 17.81
C ARG A 145 -5.09 -4.53 19.16
N THR A 146 -4.20 -4.95 20.05
CA THR A 146 -4.01 -4.23 21.32
C THR A 146 -3.09 -3.02 21.14
N PRO A 147 -3.26 -1.94 21.92
CA PRO A 147 -2.37 -0.78 21.90
C PRO A 147 -0.90 -1.15 22.07
N GLU A 148 -0.61 -2.09 22.97
CA GLU A 148 0.75 -2.55 23.27
C GLU A 148 1.38 -3.19 22.04
N SER A 149 0.66 -4.07 21.33
CA SER A 149 1.16 -4.73 20.13
C SER A 149 1.42 -3.74 18.98
N ILE A 150 0.60 -2.69 18.89
CA ILE A 150 0.78 -1.63 17.89
C ILE A 150 2.01 -0.78 18.19
N ILE A 151 2.23 -0.42 19.47
CA ILE A 151 3.39 0.35 19.92
C ILE A 151 4.69 -0.43 19.66
N VAL A 152 4.73 -1.70 20.04
CA VAL A 152 5.91 -2.57 19.81
C VAL A 152 6.22 -2.64 18.32
N GLN A 153 5.23 -2.97 17.47
CA GLN A 153 5.45 -3.04 16.03
C GLN A 153 5.89 -1.69 15.44
N TYR A 154 5.32 -0.59 15.93
CA TYR A 154 5.69 0.74 15.45
C TYR A 154 7.15 1.06 15.72
N LEU A 155 7.65 0.73 16.90
CA LEU A 155 9.04 0.99 17.28
C LEU A 155 10.01 0.03 16.60
N ASP A 156 9.65 -1.25 16.46
CA ASP A 156 10.53 -2.30 15.98
C ASP A 156 10.66 -2.34 14.45
N SER A 157 9.59 -2.02 13.73
CA SER A 157 9.57 -2.18 12.26
C SER A 157 9.05 -0.96 11.50
N VAL A 158 7.90 -0.38 11.90
CA VAL A 158 7.22 0.65 11.11
C VAL A 158 8.04 1.94 11.05
N ARG A 159 8.48 2.45 12.19
CA ARG A 159 9.28 3.68 12.27
C ARG A 159 10.64 3.51 11.59
N PRO A 160 11.44 2.47 11.87
CA PRO A 160 12.71 2.24 11.17
C PRO A 160 12.54 2.12 9.66
N SER A 161 11.54 1.38 9.19
CA SER A 161 11.27 1.25 7.75
C SER A 161 10.82 2.57 7.12
N HIS A 162 10.04 3.38 7.85
CA HIS A 162 9.67 4.71 7.40
C HIS A 162 10.91 5.61 7.20
N GLU A 163 11.79 5.66 8.18
CA GLU A 163 13.00 6.47 8.15
C GLU A 163 13.99 5.99 7.06
N GLN A 164 14.06 4.68 6.83
CA GLN A 164 15.01 4.08 5.90
C GLN A 164 14.53 4.09 4.43
N PHE A 165 13.24 3.84 4.18
CA PHE A 165 12.72 3.59 2.82
C PHE A 165 11.66 4.59 2.38
N ILE A 166 10.71 4.94 3.27
CA ILE A 166 9.51 5.69 2.90
C ILE A 166 9.81 7.19 2.82
N GLU A 167 10.33 7.77 3.90
CA GLU A 167 10.66 9.20 3.95
C GLU A 167 11.69 9.62 2.88
N PRO A 168 12.78 8.86 2.63
CA PRO A 168 13.71 9.22 1.56
C PRO A 168 13.10 9.19 0.16
N SER A 169 12.01 8.44 -0.06
CA SER A 169 11.33 8.39 -1.36
C SER A 169 10.57 9.68 -1.70
N LYS A 170 10.28 10.53 -0.71
CA LYS A 170 9.63 11.84 -0.86
C LYS A 170 10.33 12.75 -1.88
N ARG A 171 11.65 12.65 -1.99
CA ARG A 171 12.45 13.41 -2.97
C ARG A 171 12.08 13.15 -4.43
N HIS A 172 11.30 12.10 -4.69
CA HIS A 172 10.87 11.72 -6.04
C HIS A 172 9.44 12.20 -6.38
N ALA A 173 8.77 12.86 -5.42
CA ALA A 173 7.45 13.44 -5.63
C ALA A 173 7.51 14.76 -6.42
#